data_29797d9eae85d14a4d3cfd0bc872a040
#
_entry.id   29797d9eae85d14a4d3cfd0bc872a040
#
_cell.length_a   1.000
_cell.length_b   1.000
_cell.length_c   1.000
_cell.angle_alpha   90.00
_cell.angle_beta   90.00
_cell.angle_gamma   90.00
#
_symmetry.space_group_name_H-M   'P 1'
#
loop_
_entity.id
_entity.type
_entity.pdbx_description
1 polymer ?
#
loop_
_entity_poly.entity_id
_entity_poly.type
_entity_poly.pdbx_seq_one_letter_code
_entity_poly.pdbx_strand_id
1 'polypeptide(L)'
;MTFMKLNLRAALLLGSLMLGASPALAEMVLHRGNSGEPQTLDQSQTSIDIEAFIVKDLYEGLTVYDANGKIVPGAAESWTVSDDGTVYTFKIRDNAKWSDGSPVVAEDFIFSMRRVEDPKTAAGYANILYPIKNAEPINKGTVPVDQLGMKAINDKTLEITLERPTPFFIELLSHQTALPINKASFEKNGADFVKPGKLVGNGAFKLTEHVPNDHLTVVKNENYWDAANVKLDKVIFYPQEDQAAAVRRYEAGELDLVYNFSTDQIDRLRKANAKQVHVTPAFATYYYPFDTRTEPFNDVRVRQALSMSVDRDFLSHDIFNDSKMPIYSLVPPGLENYGEPSKADFASMSQLDREDKAVELMKEAGYGEGGKPLNIEIRYNTNPNHQKAATAVADMWKKTFGANVTLMNLDISAHYAYLQEGGKFNVARAGWTADYADAENFLNLNVSSNKTFNYGHYENPEFDALMKKSYEERDPAARSKILHEAEALIMRDQPIAPLVNDANFWLVADKVQGWGDNGNNEHLSKYLSIKE
;
A
#
# COMPACT_ATOMS: atom_id res chain seq x y z
N MET A 1 -83.77 -60.42 -12.74
CA MET A 1 -83.93 -60.12 -11.31
C MET A 1 -82.77 -59.21 -10.94
N THR A 2 -82.98 -58.03 -10.86
CA THR A 2 -83.32 -57.20 -9.72
C THR A 2 -82.08 -56.51 -9.05
N PHE A 3 -82.07 -55.24 -9.16
CA PHE A 3 -81.66 -54.20 -8.22
C PHE A 3 -80.15 -54.02 -7.91
N MET A 4 -79.64 -52.91 -7.63
CA MET A 4 -80.14 -51.53 -7.44
C MET A 4 -78.96 -50.60 -7.28
N LYS A 5 -79.06 -49.41 -7.82
CA LYS A 5 -78.47 -48.16 -7.47
C LYS A 5 -77.63 -48.05 -6.18
N LEU A 6 -76.51 -47.36 -6.21
CA LEU A 6 -76.40 -46.16 -5.36
C LEU A 6 -75.30 -45.23 -5.83
N ASN A 7 -75.64 -44.00 -5.98
CA ASN A 7 -74.78 -42.85 -6.18
C ASN A 7 -73.98 -42.55 -4.91
N LEU A 8 -72.72 -42.17 -5.01
CA LEU A 8 -72.18 -41.20 -4.07
C LEU A 8 -71.17 -40.30 -4.75
N ARG A 9 -71.49 -39.04 -4.84
CA ARG A 9 -70.64 -37.92 -5.22
C ARG A 9 -69.61 -37.70 -4.08
N ALA A 10 -68.34 -37.78 -4.39
CA ALA A 10 -67.30 -37.21 -3.55
C ALA A 10 -66.49 -36.25 -4.42
N ALA A 11 -66.82 -35.00 -4.35
CA ALA A 11 -66.01 -33.88 -4.89
C ALA A 11 -64.78 -33.74 -3.98
N LEU A 12 -63.63 -34.23 -4.43
CA LEU A 12 -62.36 -33.87 -3.83
C LEU A 12 -61.92 -32.49 -4.38
N LEU A 13 -62.07 -31.48 -3.55
CA LEU A 13 -61.37 -30.22 -3.70
C LEU A 13 -59.86 -30.48 -3.45
N LEU A 14 -59.08 -30.66 -4.53
CA LEU A 14 -57.65 -30.47 -4.51
C LEU A 14 -57.39 -28.96 -4.47
N GLY A 15 -57.28 -28.41 -3.28
CA GLY A 15 -56.67 -27.12 -3.04
C GLY A 15 -55.18 -27.21 -3.36
N SER A 16 -54.81 -26.74 -4.56
CA SER A 16 -53.41 -26.50 -4.93
C SER A 16 -52.87 -25.38 -4.06
N LEU A 17 -52.23 -25.72 -2.93
CA LEU A 17 -51.27 -24.80 -2.29
C LEU A 17 -50.10 -24.64 -3.25
N MET A 18 -50.17 -23.64 -4.12
CA MET A 18 -48.95 -23.06 -4.70
C MET A 18 -48.21 -22.35 -3.55
N LEU A 19 -47.37 -23.07 -2.85
CA LEU A 19 -46.26 -22.45 -2.13
C LEU A 19 -45.43 -21.75 -3.19
N GLY A 20 -45.56 -20.43 -3.26
CA GLY A 20 -44.66 -19.57 -4.01
C GLY A 20 -43.24 -19.78 -3.41
N ALA A 21 -42.48 -20.67 -4.00
CA ALA A 21 -41.04 -20.68 -3.80
C ALA A 21 -40.54 -19.34 -4.36
N SER A 22 -40.35 -18.36 -3.48
CA SER A 22 -39.50 -17.23 -3.82
C SER A 22 -38.19 -17.82 -4.33
N PRO A 23 -37.69 -17.45 -5.52
CA PRO A 23 -36.37 -17.86 -5.91
C PRO A 23 -35.43 -17.44 -4.78
N ALA A 24 -34.81 -18.39 -4.09
CA ALA A 24 -33.69 -18.10 -3.24
C ALA A 24 -32.65 -17.49 -4.16
N LEU A 25 -32.40 -16.19 -4.03
CA LEU A 25 -31.26 -15.54 -4.68
C LEU A 25 -30.04 -16.37 -4.27
N ALA A 26 -29.26 -16.81 -5.24
CA ALA A 26 -28.03 -17.53 -4.96
C ALA A 26 -27.14 -16.66 -4.07
N GLU A 27 -26.51 -17.22 -3.05
CA GLU A 27 -25.58 -16.51 -2.16
C GLU A 27 -24.43 -15.96 -3.00
N MET A 28 -24.19 -14.64 -2.92
CA MET A 28 -23.14 -13.98 -3.68
C MET A 28 -21.82 -14.13 -2.94
N VAL A 29 -21.00 -15.11 -3.34
CA VAL A 29 -19.74 -15.47 -2.71
C VAL A 29 -18.57 -15.07 -3.58
N LEU A 30 -17.59 -14.36 -2.99
CA LEU A 30 -16.31 -14.01 -3.61
C LEU A 30 -15.22 -14.96 -3.08
N HIS A 31 -14.52 -15.63 -3.99
CA HIS A 31 -13.36 -16.49 -3.68
C HIS A 31 -12.07 -15.72 -3.98
N ARG A 32 -11.36 -15.30 -2.93
CA ARG A 32 -10.19 -14.43 -3.02
C ARG A 32 -8.91 -15.17 -2.66
N GLY A 33 -8.01 -15.36 -3.64
CA GLY A 33 -6.65 -15.85 -3.41
C GLY A 33 -5.80 -14.76 -2.75
N ASN A 34 -5.37 -15.03 -1.53
CA ASN A 34 -4.49 -14.18 -0.73
C ASN A 34 -3.09 -14.80 -0.74
N SER A 35 -2.03 -14.04 -1.01
CA SER A 35 -0.67 -14.58 -1.26
C SER A 35 -0.03 -15.35 -0.09
N GLY A 36 -0.71 -15.45 1.03
CA GLY A 36 -0.25 -16.20 2.20
C GLY A 36 -1.24 -16.15 3.36
N GLU A 37 -0.92 -16.87 4.41
CA GLU A 37 -1.65 -16.88 5.68
C GLU A 37 -1.41 -15.56 6.43
N PRO A 38 -2.45 -14.85 6.92
CA PRO A 38 -2.25 -13.71 7.80
C PRO A 38 -1.63 -14.15 9.13
N GLN A 39 -0.58 -13.47 9.56
CA GLN A 39 0.04 -13.75 10.86
C GLN A 39 -0.87 -13.33 12.01
N THR A 40 -1.65 -12.29 11.79
CA THR A 40 -2.59 -11.76 12.78
C THR A 40 -3.74 -11.00 12.12
N LEU A 41 -4.86 -10.89 12.84
CA LEU A 41 -5.97 -9.97 12.52
C LEU A 41 -6.07 -8.83 13.53
N ASP A 42 -5.07 -8.68 14.40
CA ASP A 42 -4.90 -7.53 15.29
C ASP A 42 -4.31 -6.35 14.50
N GLN A 43 -5.13 -5.35 14.19
CA GLN A 43 -4.73 -4.23 13.36
C GLN A 43 -3.48 -3.47 13.88
N SER A 44 -3.21 -3.53 15.20
CA SER A 44 -1.99 -2.91 15.78
C SER A 44 -0.72 -3.71 15.50
N GLN A 45 -0.85 -4.96 15.06
CA GLN A 45 0.28 -5.87 14.80
C GLN A 45 0.43 -6.19 13.31
N THR A 46 -0.53 -5.80 12.47
CA THR A 46 -0.48 -6.02 11.01
C THR A 46 0.60 -5.14 10.37
N SER A 47 1.29 -5.69 9.37
CA SER A 47 2.40 -5.00 8.70
C SER A 47 2.49 -5.23 7.19
N ILE A 48 1.67 -6.12 6.63
CA ILE A 48 1.73 -6.52 5.22
C ILE A 48 0.35 -6.51 4.55
N ASP A 49 0.33 -6.39 3.23
CA ASP A 49 -0.88 -6.26 2.41
C ASP A 49 -1.90 -7.37 2.64
N ILE A 50 -1.45 -8.63 2.73
CA ILE A 50 -2.34 -9.79 2.88
C ILE A 50 -3.14 -9.78 4.19
N GLU A 51 -2.63 -9.11 5.21
CA GLU A 51 -3.35 -8.84 6.47
C GLU A 51 -4.28 -7.64 6.29
N ALA A 52 -3.79 -6.57 5.65
CA ALA A 52 -4.55 -5.35 5.41
C ALA A 52 -5.84 -5.61 4.63
N PHE A 53 -5.80 -6.46 3.59
CA PHE A 53 -6.99 -6.84 2.81
C PHE A 53 -8.11 -7.44 3.66
N ILE A 54 -7.75 -8.21 4.69
CA ILE A 54 -8.73 -8.87 5.56
C ILE A 54 -9.20 -7.90 6.65
N VAL A 55 -8.27 -7.21 7.33
CA VAL A 55 -8.65 -6.35 8.46
C VAL A 55 -9.46 -5.13 8.00
N LYS A 56 -9.23 -4.62 6.78
CA LYS A 56 -10.02 -3.52 6.19
C LYS A 56 -11.44 -3.95 5.75
N ASP A 57 -11.70 -5.24 5.57
CA ASP A 57 -13.06 -5.76 5.41
C ASP A 57 -13.78 -5.94 6.76
N LEU A 58 -13.01 -6.21 7.84
CA LEU A 58 -13.52 -6.43 9.20
C LEU A 58 -13.71 -5.13 10.00
N TYR A 59 -12.91 -4.11 9.73
CA TYR A 59 -12.92 -2.82 10.42
C TYR A 59 -12.97 -1.66 9.41
N GLU A 60 -13.51 -0.54 9.84
CA GLU A 60 -13.51 0.71 9.06
C GLU A 60 -12.98 1.87 9.90
N GLY A 61 -12.00 2.60 9.34
CA GLY A 61 -11.39 3.79 9.94
C GLY A 61 -12.29 5.03 9.89
N LEU A 62 -11.79 6.15 10.40
CA LEU A 62 -12.44 7.46 10.24
C LEU A 62 -12.59 7.80 8.75
N THR A 63 -11.57 7.51 7.98
CA THR A 63 -11.53 7.63 6.52
C THR A 63 -11.26 6.26 5.89
N VAL A 64 -11.56 6.10 4.61
CA VAL A 64 -11.42 4.85 3.87
C VAL A 64 -11.15 5.14 2.39
N TYR A 65 -10.54 4.23 1.66
CA TYR A 65 -10.42 4.32 0.21
C TYR A 65 -11.70 3.85 -0.49
N ASP A 66 -12.09 4.53 -1.57
CA ASP A 66 -13.09 4.04 -2.52
C ASP A 66 -12.48 3.00 -3.49
N ALA A 67 -13.29 2.48 -4.41
CA ALA A 67 -12.84 1.48 -5.40
C ALA A 67 -11.73 2.00 -6.35
N ASN A 68 -11.55 3.31 -6.47
CA ASN A 68 -10.54 3.95 -7.32
C ASN A 68 -9.29 4.39 -6.53
N GLY A 69 -9.21 4.05 -5.24
CA GLY A 69 -8.10 4.44 -4.37
C GLY A 69 -8.14 5.89 -3.87
N LYS A 70 -9.31 6.55 -3.90
CA LYS A 70 -9.50 7.90 -3.36
C LYS A 70 -9.96 7.84 -1.93
N ILE A 71 -9.47 8.77 -1.09
CA ILE A 71 -9.93 8.92 0.29
C ILE A 71 -11.35 9.47 0.31
N VAL A 72 -12.21 8.77 1.06
CA VAL A 72 -13.60 9.17 1.29
C VAL A 72 -13.96 9.02 2.78
N PRO A 73 -15.05 9.66 3.25
CA PRO A 73 -15.57 9.44 4.59
C PRO A 73 -15.89 7.97 4.87
N GLY A 74 -15.31 7.44 5.96
CA GLY A 74 -15.58 6.08 6.47
C GLY A 74 -16.58 6.13 7.65
N ALA A 75 -16.16 5.63 8.82
CA ALA A 75 -16.95 5.71 10.06
C ALA A 75 -17.22 7.16 10.50
N ALA A 76 -16.34 8.12 10.16
CA ALA A 76 -16.66 9.54 10.21
C ALA A 76 -17.44 9.95 8.95
N GLU A 77 -18.50 10.74 9.10
CA GLU A 77 -19.25 11.29 7.96
C GLU A 77 -18.62 12.56 7.39
N SER A 78 -17.85 13.27 8.22
CA SER A 78 -17.17 14.51 7.84
C SER A 78 -16.09 14.87 8.87
N TRP A 79 -15.23 15.82 8.48
CA TRP A 79 -14.25 16.43 9.38
C TRP A 79 -14.05 17.90 9.05
N THR A 80 -13.52 18.65 10.03
CA THR A 80 -13.05 20.02 9.86
C THR A 80 -11.61 20.14 10.35
N VAL A 81 -10.89 21.13 9.84
CA VAL A 81 -9.49 21.39 10.19
C VAL A 81 -9.39 22.82 10.70
N SER A 82 -8.66 23.05 11.80
CA SER A 82 -8.40 24.37 12.35
C SER A 82 -7.59 25.24 11.40
N ASP A 83 -7.62 26.57 11.61
CA ASP A 83 -6.92 27.52 10.76
C ASP A 83 -5.40 27.36 10.73
N ASP A 84 -4.79 26.78 11.75
CA ASP A 84 -3.38 26.46 11.81
C ASP A 84 -3.03 25.05 11.30
N GLY A 85 -4.05 24.27 10.88
CA GLY A 85 -3.86 22.91 10.33
C GLY A 85 -3.46 21.86 11.36
N THR A 86 -3.57 22.16 12.67
CA THR A 86 -3.11 21.26 13.73
C THR A 86 -4.23 20.53 14.47
N VAL A 87 -5.49 20.95 14.34
CA VAL A 87 -6.63 20.31 15.01
C VAL A 87 -7.63 19.82 13.98
N TYR A 88 -7.91 18.53 14.02
CA TYR A 88 -8.93 17.87 13.20
C TYR A 88 -10.10 17.48 14.09
N THR A 89 -11.32 17.84 13.69
CA THR A 89 -12.56 17.44 14.39
C THR A 89 -13.41 16.58 13.48
N PHE A 90 -13.57 15.32 13.85
CA PHE A 90 -14.32 14.31 13.10
C PHE A 90 -15.72 14.14 13.68
N LYS A 91 -16.72 14.07 12.81
CA LYS A 91 -18.09 13.70 13.16
C LYS A 91 -18.33 12.23 12.81
N ILE A 92 -18.42 11.36 13.80
CA ILE A 92 -18.73 9.94 13.65
C ILE A 92 -20.21 9.79 13.29
N ARG A 93 -20.51 8.92 12.33
CA ARG A 93 -21.90 8.64 11.89
C ARG A 93 -22.77 8.20 13.04
N ASP A 94 -23.97 8.74 13.13
CA ASP A 94 -24.92 8.37 14.19
C ASP A 94 -25.33 6.89 14.11
N ASN A 95 -25.41 6.34 12.87
CA ASN A 95 -25.75 4.95 12.60
C ASN A 95 -24.55 4.00 12.54
N ALA A 96 -23.30 4.46 12.79
CA ALA A 96 -22.14 3.57 12.86
C ALA A 96 -22.27 2.64 14.07
N LYS A 97 -22.17 1.32 13.80
CA LYS A 97 -22.31 0.26 14.80
C LYS A 97 -21.22 -0.79 14.61
N TRP A 98 -20.88 -1.41 15.72
CA TRP A 98 -20.14 -2.65 15.76
C TRP A 98 -21.01 -3.84 15.30
N SER A 99 -20.37 -4.95 14.93
CA SER A 99 -21.07 -6.15 14.44
C SER A 99 -21.97 -6.81 15.48
N ASP A 100 -21.80 -6.51 16.77
CA ASP A 100 -22.69 -6.92 17.86
C ASP A 100 -23.88 -5.97 18.06
N GLY A 101 -23.97 -4.89 17.27
CA GLY A 101 -25.03 -3.89 17.32
C GLY A 101 -24.77 -2.72 18.28
N SER A 102 -23.72 -2.74 19.08
CA SER A 102 -23.33 -1.61 19.92
C SER A 102 -22.87 -0.41 19.08
N PRO A 103 -23.03 0.85 19.55
CA PRO A 103 -22.65 2.02 18.79
C PRO A 103 -21.12 2.15 18.70
N VAL A 104 -20.60 2.61 17.56
CA VAL A 104 -19.22 3.10 17.42
C VAL A 104 -19.14 4.51 17.97
N VAL A 105 -18.20 4.76 18.87
CA VAL A 105 -18.04 6.05 19.56
C VAL A 105 -16.60 6.59 19.47
N ALA A 106 -16.41 7.86 19.76
CA ALA A 106 -15.11 8.54 19.71
C ALA A 106 -14.03 7.84 20.58
N GLU A 107 -14.44 7.32 21.73
CA GLU A 107 -13.54 6.64 22.66
C GLU A 107 -12.98 5.33 22.08
N ASP A 108 -13.66 4.67 21.13
CA ASP A 108 -13.15 3.47 20.47
C ASP A 108 -11.88 3.78 19.66
N PHE A 109 -11.85 4.90 18.94
CA PHE A 109 -10.68 5.37 18.20
C PHE A 109 -9.56 5.80 19.13
N ILE A 110 -9.88 6.52 20.22
CA ILE A 110 -8.89 6.92 21.22
C ILE A 110 -8.25 5.70 21.88
N PHE A 111 -9.05 4.74 22.29
CA PHE A 111 -8.56 3.48 22.87
C PHE A 111 -7.62 2.76 21.92
N SER A 112 -8.01 2.63 20.65
CA SER A 112 -7.27 1.89 19.63
C SER A 112 -5.92 2.54 19.34
N MET A 113 -5.89 3.87 19.11
CA MET A 113 -4.67 4.58 18.81
C MET A 113 -3.75 4.70 20.04
N ARG A 114 -4.29 4.83 21.25
CA ARG A 114 -3.53 4.70 22.49
C ARG A 114 -2.86 3.33 22.62
N ARG A 115 -3.58 2.27 22.23
CA ARG A 115 -3.03 0.92 22.26
C ARG A 115 -1.88 0.76 21.26
N VAL A 116 -2.00 1.33 20.06
CA VAL A 116 -0.91 1.34 19.06
C VAL A 116 0.33 2.02 19.61
N GLU A 117 0.17 3.18 20.26
CA GLU A 117 1.29 3.94 20.80
C GLU A 117 1.83 3.40 22.14
N ASP A 118 1.10 2.53 22.84
CA ASP A 118 1.60 1.92 24.08
C ASP A 118 2.81 1.00 23.75
N PRO A 119 4.03 1.28 24.29
CA PRO A 119 5.21 0.45 24.04
C PRO A 119 5.01 -1.03 24.40
N LYS A 120 4.07 -1.34 25.29
CA LYS A 120 3.71 -2.73 25.63
C LYS A 120 3.03 -3.47 24.47
N THR A 121 2.39 -2.78 23.56
CA THR A 121 1.78 -3.35 22.35
C THR A 121 2.85 -3.73 21.32
N ALA A 122 3.98 -3.02 21.31
CA ALA A 122 5.05 -3.20 20.34
C ALA A 122 4.57 -3.18 18.88
N ALA A 123 3.70 -2.22 18.55
CA ALA A 123 3.13 -2.07 17.22
C ALA A 123 4.22 -1.68 16.21
N GLY A 124 4.40 -2.49 15.17
CA GLY A 124 5.47 -2.29 14.19
C GLY A 124 5.32 -1.02 13.35
N TYR A 125 4.10 -0.52 13.18
CA TYR A 125 3.75 0.66 12.38
C TYR A 125 3.21 1.82 13.23
N ALA A 126 3.58 1.93 14.50
CA ALA A 126 3.18 3.05 15.37
C ALA A 126 3.58 4.43 14.76
N ASN A 127 4.68 4.48 14.02
CA ASN A 127 5.17 5.70 13.37
C ASN A 127 4.16 6.38 12.42
N ILE A 128 3.18 5.65 11.88
CA ILE A 128 2.08 6.22 11.08
C ILE A 128 1.28 7.26 11.88
N LEU A 129 1.14 7.08 13.19
CA LEU A 129 0.40 7.98 14.07
C LEU A 129 1.26 9.06 14.75
N TYR A 130 2.58 9.09 14.52
CA TYR A 130 3.50 10.08 15.12
C TYR A 130 3.15 11.55 14.85
N PRO A 131 2.44 11.92 13.76
CA PRO A 131 1.93 13.28 13.64
C PRO A 131 0.96 13.69 14.75
N ILE A 132 0.29 12.74 15.43
CA ILE A 132 -0.57 13.05 16.58
C ILE A 132 0.27 13.51 17.76
N LYS A 133 -0.15 14.58 18.40
CA LYS A 133 0.57 15.17 19.54
C LYS A 133 0.89 14.12 20.61
N ASN A 134 2.14 14.09 21.04
CA ASN A 134 2.70 13.16 22.01
C ASN A 134 2.80 11.69 21.56
N ALA A 135 2.40 11.31 20.32
CA ALA A 135 2.42 9.91 19.89
C ALA A 135 3.83 9.31 19.96
N GLU A 136 4.81 9.92 19.31
CA GLU A 136 6.21 9.43 19.33
C GLU A 136 6.82 9.39 20.75
N PRO A 137 6.71 10.41 21.62
CA PRO A 137 7.16 10.33 23.01
C PRO A 137 6.47 9.24 23.83
N ILE A 138 5.19 8.97 23.59
CA ILE A 138 4.45 7.87 24.21
C ILE A 138 5.04 6.53 23.77
N ASN A 139 5.21 6.33 22.47
CA ASN A 139 5.75 5.10 21.91
C ASN A 139 7.18 4.81 22.41
N LYS A 140 7.98 5.86 22.66
CA LYS A 140 9.30 5.78 23.31
C LYS A 140 9.24 5.58 24.84
N GLY A 141 8.04 5.53 25.44
CA GLY A 141 7.86 5.33 26.87
C GLY A 141 8.22 6.55 27.75
N THR A 142 8.36 7.74 27.17
CA THR A 142 8.76 8.97 27.89
C THR A 142 7.56 9.81 28.33
N VAL A 143 6.38 9.59 27.76
CA VAL A 143 5.12 10.26 28.08
C VAL A 143 4.05 9.21 28.34
N PRO A 144 3.14 9.40 29.34
CA PRO A 144 2.03 8.50 29.60
C PRO A 144 1.05 8.41 28.41
N VAL A 145 0.50 7.21 28.15
CA VAL A 145 -0.36 6.92 27.00
C VAL A 145 -1.66 7.74 26.97
N ASP A 146 -2.16 8.15 28.12
CA ASP A 146 -3.36 8.98 28.25
C ASP A 146 -3.16 10.44 27.80
N GLN A 147 -1.92 10.86 27.54
CA GLN A 147 -1.57 12.17 27.03
C GLN A 147 -1.52 12.23 25.48
N LEU A 148 -1.91 11.16 24.78
CA LEU A 148 -2.07 11.19 23.33
C LEU A 148 -3.04 12.34 22.95
N GLY A 149 -2.66 13.15 21.95
CA GLY A 149 -3.38 14.33 21.50
C GLY A 149 -4.77 14.04 20.90
N MET A 150 -5.59 13.27 21.61
CA MET A 150 -6.93 12.90 21.17
C MET A 150 -7.94 13.11 22.30
N LYS A 151 -9.14 13.56 21.92
CA LYS A 151 -10.20 13.86 22.88
C LYS A 151 -11.58 13.56 22.32
N ALA A 152 -12.41 12.82 23.06
CA ALA A 152 -13.83 12.73 22.80
C ALA A 152 -14.52 14.01 23.32
N ILE A 153 -15.04 14.83 22.41
CA ILE A 153 -15.87 15.98 22.77
C ILE A 153 -17.25 15.50 23.26
N ASN A 154 -17.74 14.46 22.59
CA ASN A 154 -18.90 13.64 22.96
C ASN A 154 -18.77 12.29 22.23
N ASP A 155 -19.73 11.39 22.40
CA ASP A 155 -19.70 10.04 21.82
C ASP A 155 -19.52 10.04 20.30
N LYS A 156 -19.95 11.09 19.59
CA LYS A 156 -19.93 11.17 18.12
C LYS A 156 -18.99 12.25 17.57
N THR A 157 -18.23 12.91 18.42
CA THR A 157 -17.29 13.96 17.99
C THR A 157 -15.91 13.69 18.58
N LEU A 158 -14.95 13.40 17.70
CA LEU A 158 -13.56 13.14 18.03
C LEU A 158 -12.70 14.33 17.58
N GLU A 159 -11.89 14.85 18.50
CA GLU A 159 -10.86 15.85 18.22
C GLU A 159 -9.49 15.19 18.26
N ILE A 160 -8.65 15.44 17.23
CA ILE A 160 -7.26 14.99 17.15
C ILE A 160 -6.37 16.23 16.96
N THR A 161 -5.43 16.41 17.87
CA THR A 161 -4.42 17.47 17.82
C THR A 161 -3.10 16.91 17.30
N LEU A 162 -2.49 17.58 16.35
CA LEU A 162 -1.20 17.21 15.76
C LEU A 162 -0.04 18.00 16.38
N GLU A 163 1.18 17.47 16.31
CA GLU A 163 2.41 18.18 16.70
C GLU A 163 2.72 19.35 15.77
N ARG A 164 2.34 19.24 14.50
CA ARG A 164 2.55 20.24 13.44
C ARG A 164 1.49 20.05 12.35
N PRO A 165 1.29 21.05 11.50
CA PRO A 165 0.45 20.88 10.32
C PRO A 165 0.93 19.69 9.50
N THR A 166 0.02 18.79 9.15
CA THR A 166 0.31 17.58 8.37
C THR A 166 -0.76 17.43 7.30
N PRO A 167 -0.57 18.01 6.11
CA PRO A 167 -1.59 18.05 5.06
C PRO A 167 -2.09 16.68 4.59
N PHE A 168 -1.26 15.65 4.75
CA PHE A 168 -1.57 14.26 4.39
C PHE A 168 -2.10 13.42 5.57
N PHE A 169 -2.50 14.05 6.68
CA PHE A 169 -2.96 13.34 7.88
C PHE A 169 -4.20 12.48 7.62
N ILE A 170 -5.07 12.92 6.72
CA ILE A 170 -6.30 12.17 6.35
C ILE A 170 -5.94 10.85 5.66
N GLU A 171 -4.91 10.81 4.85
CA GLU A 171 -4.39 9.61 4.21
C GLU A 171 -3.85 8.61 5.24
N LEU A 172 -3.14 9.10 6.27
CA LEU A 172 -2.63 8.25 7.35
C LEU A 172 -3.74 7.52 8.11
N LEU A 173 -4.92 8.13 8.24
CA LEU A 173 -6.06 7.56 8.95
C LEU A 173 -6.76 6.42 8.17
N SER A 174 -6.42 6.20 6.90
CA SER A 174 -6.89 5.05 6.11
C SER A 174 -5.97 3.83 6.23
N HIS A 175 -4.79 4.00 6.83
CA HIS A 175 -3.88 2.89 7.09
C HIS A 175 -4.47 1.93 8.14
N GLN A 176 -4.20 0.61 8.02
CA GLN A 176 -4.77 -0.40 8.93
C GLN A 176 -4.42 -0.15 10.41
N THR A 177 -3.28 0.48 10.69
CA THR A 177 -2.87 0.84 12.05
C THR A 177 -3.84 1.82 12.74
N ALA A 178 -4.55 2.66 11.96
CA ALA A 178 -5.51 3.64 12.48
C ALA A 178 -6.95 3.09 12.64
N LEU A 179 -7.18 1.80 12.32
CA LEU A 179 -8.50 1.18 12.46
C LEU A 179 -8.89 1.04 13.93
N PRO A 180 -10.18 1.22 14.27
CA PRO A 180 -10.65 1.03 15.63
C PRO A 180 -10.82 -0.44 15.98
N ILE A 181 -10.63 -0.80 17.26
CA ILE A 181 -11.01 -2.10 17.81
C ILE A 181 -12.08 -1.92 18.88
N ASN A 182 -12.93 -2.93 19.05
CA ASN A 182 -13.95 -2.91 20.09
C ASN A 182 -13.30 -3.15 21.47
N LYS A 183 -13.26 -2.11 22.30
CA LYS A 183 -12.64 -2.14 23.63
C LYS A 183 -13.21 -3.26 24.50
N ALA A 184 -14.54 -3.41 24.54
CA ALA A 184 -15.19 -4.41 25.38
C ALA A 184 -14.84 -5.85 24.94
N SER A 185 -14.75 -6.11 23.65
CA SER A 185 -14.29 -7.39 23.13
C SER A 185 -12.82 -7.66 23.49
N PHE A 186 -11.96 -6.66 23.33
CA PHE A 186 -10.54 -6.77 23.71
C PHE A 186 -10.35 -7.04 25.19
N GLU A 187 -11.00 -6.27 26.07
CA GLU A 187 -10.91 -6.44 27.53
C GLU A 187 -11.46 -7.81 28.00
N LYS A 188 -12.51 -8.31 27.34
CA LYS A 188 -13.10 -9.62 27.66
C LYS A 188 -12.25 -10.80 27.21
N ASN A 189 -11.63 -10.71 26.03
CA ASN A 189 -11.03 -11.86 25.35
C ASN A 189 -9.50 -11.82 25.33
N GLY A 190 -8.86 -10.70 25.72
CA GLY A 190 -7.41 -10.51 25.60
C GLY A 190 -6.93 -10.73 24.16
N ALA A 191 -5.80 -11.40 23.97
CA ALA A 191 -5.24 -11.68 22.64
C ALA A 191 -6.17 -12.51 21.73
N ASP A 192 -7.15 -13.19 22.30
CA ASP A 192 -8.11 -13.99 21.54
C ASP A 192 -9.22 -13.16 20.87
N PHE A 193 -9.26 -11.84 21.07
CA PHE A 193 -10.31 -10.96 20.51
C PHE A 193 -10.41 -11.03 18.97
N VAL A 194 -9.34 -11.46 18.30
CA VAL A 194 -9.27 -11.61 16.84
C VAL A 194 -9.84 -12.92 16.29
N LYS A 195 -10.28 -13.84 17.16
CA LYS A 195 -10.76 -15.17 16.76
C LYS A 195 -12.24 -15.14 16.32
N PRO A 196 -12.67 -16.09 15.47
CA PRO A 196 -14.08 -16.26 15.13
C PRO A 196 -14.97 -16.32 16.38
N GLY A 197 -16.13 -15.62 16.33
CA GLY A 197 -17.06 -15.50 17.45
C GLY A 197 -16.64 -14.58 18.60
N LYS A 198 -15.41 -14.04 18.58
CA LYS A 198 -14.90 -13.06 19.55
C LYS A 198 -14.58 -11.72 18.88
N LEU A 199 -14.21 -11.73 17.59
CA LEU A 199 -13.94 -10.52 16.85
C LEU A 199 -15.23 -9.73 16.66
N VAL A 200 -15.23 -8.48 17.14
CA VAL A 200 -16.30 -7.50 16.98
C VAL A 200 -15.72 -6.36 16.14
N GLY A 201 -16.04 -6.34 14.85
CA GLY A 201 -15.60 -5.32 13.89
C GLY A 201 -16.71 -4.32 13.57
N ASN A 202 -16.33 -3.18 12.99
CA ASN A 202 -17.26 -2.15 12.50
C ASN A 202 -17.24 -2.04 10.98
N GLY A 203 -16.55 -2.96 10.28
CA GLY A 203 -16.46 -3.01 8.82
C GLY A 203 -17.66 -3.65 8.16
N ALA A 204 -17.59 -3.75 6.83
CA ALA A 204 -18.66 -4.29 5.99
C ALA A 204 -18.90 -5.80 6.19
N PHE A 205 -17.92 -6.51 6.73
CA PHE A 205 -17.98 -7.95 6.97
C PHE A 205 -17.62 -8.30 8.42
N LYS A 206 -18.02 -9.50 8.85
CA LYS A 206 -17.71 -10.08 10.15
C LYS A 206 -17.09 -11.46 10.00
N LEU A 207 -16.10 -11.77 10.81
CA LEU A 207 -15.38 -13.04 10.80
C LEU A 207 -16.25 -14.16 11.36
N THR A 208 -16.44 -15.24 10.58
CA THR A 208 -17.20 -16.43 11.00
C THR A 208 -16.34 -17.67 11.13
N GLU A 209 -15.29 -17.80 10.33
CA GLU A 209 -14.43 -18.98 10.33
C GLU A 209 -12.99 -18.61 10.02
N HIS A 210 -12.05 -19.33 10.63
CA HIS A 210 -10.63 -19.25 10.29
C HIS A 210 -10.02 -20.65 10.50
N VAL A 211 -9.72 -21.31 9.41
CA VAL A 211 -9.02 -22.60 9.37
C VAL A 211 -7.61 -22.31 8.88
N PRO A 212 -6.60 -22.30 9.76
CA PRO A 212 -5.24 -21.93 9.40
C PRO A 212 -4.70 -22.71 8.21
N ASN A 213 -4.07 -22.02 7.27
CA ASN A 213 -3.53 -22.54 6.00
C ASN A 213 -4.56 -23.16 5.04
N ASP A 214 -5.85 -22.99 5.28
CA ASP A 214 -6.91 -23.47 4.38
C ASP A 214 -7.77 -22.30 3.91
N HIS A 215 -8.53 -21.67 4.81
CA HIS A 215 -9.33 -20.51 4.46
C HIS A 215 -9.74 -19.66 5.67
N LEU A 216 -10.12 -18.41 5.36
CA LEU A 216 -10.76 -17.49 6.29
C LEU A 216 -12.06 -16.99 5.66
N THR A 217 -13.19 -17.15 6.38
CA THR A 217 -14.52 -16.76 5.89
C THR A 217 -15.04 -15.55 6.64
N VAL A 218 -15.43 -14.54 5.88
CA VAL A 218 -16.17 -13.38 6.39
C VAL A 218 -17.53 -13.30 5.71
N VAL A 219 -18.55 -12.92 6.46
CA VAL A 219 -19.92 -12.74 5.96
C VAL A 219 -20.36 -11.30 6.13
N LYS A 220 -21.30 -10.85 5.31
CA LYS A 220 -21.87 -9.51 5.39
C LYS A 220 -22.25 -9.14 6.82
N ASN A 221 -21.88 -7.93 7.24
CA ASN A 221 -22.26 -7.36 8.52
C ASN A 221 -23.53 -6.53 8.37
N GLU A 222 -24.65 -7.03 8.82
CA GLU A 222 -25.95 -6.35 8.70
C GLU A 222 -26.03 -5.07 9.56
N ASN A 223 -25.14 -4.94 10.56
CA ASN A 223 -25.02 -3.75 11.41
C ASN A 223 -24.09 -2.68 10.83
N TYR A 224 -23.40 -2.95 9.72
CA TYR A 224 -22.56 -1.98 9.04
C TYR A 224 -23.41 -0.79 8.57
N TRP A 225 -22.93 0.44 8.78
CA TRP A 225 -23.71 1.65 8.50
C TRP A 225 -24.19 1.76 7.05
N ASP A 226 -23.44 1.18 6.11
CA ASP A 226 -23.74 1.17 4.67
C ASP A 226 -24.06 -0.24 4.13
N ALA A 227 -24.57 -1.13 4.97
CA ALA A 227 -24.87 -2.52 4.64
C ALA A 227 -25.79 -2.66 3.39
N ALA A 228 -26.65 -1.69 3.13
CA ALA A 228 -27.56 -1.71 1.97
C ALA A 228 -26.79 -1.69 0.62
N ASN A 229 -25.60 -1.11 0.57
CA ASN A 229 -24.78 -1.02 -0.63
C ASN A 229 -23.80 -2.18 -0.79
N VAL A 230 -23.54 -2.96 0.24
CA VAL A 230 -22.72 -4.18 0.19
C VAL A 230 -23.51 -5.28 -0.53
N LYS A 231 -22.95 -5.78 -1.64
CA LYS A 231 -23.64 -6.77 -2.51
C LYS A 231 -23.26 -8.20 -2.19
N LEU A 232 -21.99 -8.44 -1.80
CA LEU A 232 -21.51 -9.76 -1.44
C LEU A 232 -22.12 -10.21 -0.10
N ASP A 233 -22.59 -11.46 -0.06
CA ASP A 233 -23.03 -12.10 1.17
C ASP A 233 -21.85 -12.67 1.96
N LYS A 234 -20.80 -13.10 1.23
CA LYS A 234 -19.65 -13.80 1.79
C LYS A 234 -18.38 -13.53 0.98
N VAL A 235 -17.24 -13.46 1.67
CA VAL A 235 -15.91 -13.50 1.07
C VAL A 235 -15.11 -14.63 1.75
N ILE A 236 -14.45 -15.44 0.93
CA ILE A 236 -13.56 -16.51 1.41
C ILE A 236 -12.16 -16.19 0.94
N PHE A 237 -11.26 -15.95 1.89
CA PHE A 237 -9.85 -15.73 1.63
C PHE A 237 -9.10 -17.05 1.69
N TYR A 238 -8.33 -17.36 0.65
CA TYR A 238 -7.51 -18.57 0.57
C TYR A 238 -6.04 -18.20 0.61
N PRO A 239 -5.28 -18.63 1.62
CA PRO A 239 -3.82 -18.51 1.63
C PRO A 239 -3.21 -19.27 0.46
N GLN A 240 -2.42 -18.63 -0.37
CA GLN A 240 -1.85 -19.23 -1.59
C GLN A 240 -0.39 -18.77 -1.76
N GLU A 241 0.54 -19.45 -1.07
CA GLU A 241 1.99 -19.16 -1.17
C GLU A 241 2.57 -19.60 -2.52
N ASP A 242 2.09 -20.72 -3.09
CA ASP A 242 2.47 -21.17 -4.42
C ASP A 242 1.69 -20.39 -5.50
N GLN A 243 2.33 -19.38 -6.07
CA GLN A 243 1.77 -18.53 -7.12
C GLN A 243 1.29 -19.32 -8.34
N ALA A 244 1.99 -20.42 -8.71
CA ALA A 244 1.58 -21.24 -9.84
C ALA A 244 0.33 -22.08 -9.52
N ALA A 245 0.19 -22.55 -8.28
CA ALA A 245 -1.04 -23.21 -7.80
C ALA A 245 -2.21 -22.23 -7.75
N ALA A 246 -2.00 -20.99 -7.29
CA ALA A 246 -3.03 -19.94 -7.28
C ALA A 246 -3.58 -19.69 -8.68
N VAL A 247 -2.69 -19.55 -9.69
CA VAL A 247 -3.09 -19.36 -11.08
C VAL A 247 -3.88 -20.57 -11.61
N ARG A 248 -3.46 -21.81 -11.33
CA ARG A 248 -4.20 -23.01 -11.75
C ARG A 248 -5.60 -23.06 -11.14
N ARG A 249 -5.77 -22.73 -9.87
CA ARG A 249 -7.08 -22.65 -9.20
C ARG A 249 -7.96 -21.56 -9.80
N TYR A 250 -7.37 -20.42 -10.16
CA TYR A 250 -8.08 -19.35 -10.88
C TYR A 250 -8.57 -19.83 -12.25
N GLU A 251 -7.71 -20.46 -13.05
CA GLU A 251 -8.06 -20.99 -14.37
C GLU A 251 -9.11 -22.12 -14.29
N ALA A 252 -9.15 -22.86 -13.16
CA ALA A 252 -10.20 -23.85 -12.87
C ALA A 252 -11.52 -23.21 -12.40
N GLY A 253 -11.57 -21.89 -12.17
CA GLY A 253 -12.76 -21.19 -11.68
C GLY A 253 -13.01 -21.35 -10.17
N GLU A 254 -12.02 -21.84 -9.41
CA GLU A 254 -12.10 -21.98 -7.95
C GLU A 254 -11.82 -20.65 -7.22
N LEU A 255 -11.07 -19.74 -7.85
CA LEU A 255 -10.77 -18.40 -7.34
C LEU A 255 -11.29 -17.35 -8.31
N ASP A 256 -11.79 -16.25 -7.77
CA ASP A 256 -12.29 -15.09 -8.52
C ASP A 256 -11.25 -13.99 -8.62
N LEU A 257 -10.42 -13.90 -7.60
CA LEU A 257 -9.30 -12.95 -7.50
C LEU A 257 -8.03 -13.71 -7.12
N VAL A 258 -6.89 -13.33 -7.72
CA VAL A 258 -5.56 -13.78 -7.29
C VAL A 258 -4.62 -12.59 -7.21
N TYR A 259 -4.05 -12.36 -6.04
CA TYR A 259 -3.03 -11.35 -5.79
C TYR A 259 -1.63 -11.90 -6.02
N ASN A 260 -0.77 -11.10 -6.65
CA ASN A 260 0.68 -11.32 -6.76
C ASN A 260 1.07 -12.65 -7.44
N PHE A 261 0.60 -12.87 -8.65
CA PHE A 261 1.04 -14.02 -9.45
C PHE A 261 2.43 -13.81 -10.09
N SER A 262 3.08 -14.88 -10.53
CA SER A 262 4.44 -14.80 -11.11
C SER A 262 4.49 -14.05 -12.44
N THR A 263 5.41 -13.10 -12.57
CA THR A 263 5.55 -12.22 -13.74
C THR A 263 5.93 -12.94 -15.03
N ASP A 264 6.56 -14.13 -14.96
CA ASP A 264 6.85 -14.98 -16.12
C ASP A 264 5.60 -15.55 -16.81
N GLN A 265 4.44 -15.47 -16.13
CA GLN A 265 3.16 -15.93 -16.68
C GLN A 265 2.33 -14.81 -17.34
N ILE A 266 2.74 -13.54 -17.22
CA ILE A 266 1.97 -12.39 -17.71
C ILE A 266 1.59 -12.56 -19.19
N ASP A 267 2.55 -12.86 -20.05
CA ASP A 267 2.33 -13.00 -21.49
C ASP A 267 1.39 -14.15 -21.84
N ARG A 268 1.54 -15.28 -21.16
CA ARG A 268 0.66 -16.43 -21.32
C ARG A 268 -0.78 -16.10 -20.92
N LEU A 269 -0.94 -15.48 -19.76
CA LEU A 269 -2.25 -15.10 -19.21
C LEU A 269 -2.92 -14.03 -20.08
N ARG A 270 -2.18 -13.01 -20.53
CA ARG A 270 -2.70 -11.98 -21.44
C ARG A 270 -3.14 -12.56 -22.78
N LYS A 271 -2.45 -13.55 -23.31
CA LYS A 271 -2.85 -14.26 -24.54
C LYS A 271 -4.14 -15.06 -24.33
N ALA A 272 -4.36 -15.60 -23.15
CA ALA A 272 -5.60 -16.33 -22.82
C ALA A 272 -6.77 -15.38 -22.60
N ASN A 273 -6.63 -14.37 -21.75
CA ASN A 273 -7.64 -13.33 -21.53
C ASN A 273 -6.98 -12.05 -20.96
N ALA A 274 -6.66 -11.11 -21.83
CA ALA A 274 -6.01 -9.85 -21.44
C ALA A 274 -6.82 -9.00 -20.45
N LYS A 275 -8.15 -9.10 -20.47
CA LYS A 275 -9.03 -8.31 -19.59
C LYS A 275 -9.00 -8.74 -18.14
N GLN A 276 -8.56 -9.96 -17.87
CA GLN A 276 -8.46 -10.50 -16.52
C GLN A 276 -7.09 -10.27 -15.88
N VAL A 277 -6.12 -9.76 -16.64
CA VAL A 277 -4.75 -9.54 -16.17
C VAL A 277 -4.54 -8.07 -15.89
N HIS A 278 -4.57 -7.70 -14.63
CA HIS A 278 -4.37 -6.34 -14.15
C HIS A 278 -2.92 -6.17 -13.69
N VAL A 279 -2.18 -5.31 -14.39
CA VAL A 279 -0.82 -4.89 -14.04
C VAL A 279 -0.87 -3.38 -13.92
N THR A 280 -1.01 -2.89 -12.70
CA THR A 280 -1.26 -1.49 -12.40
C THR A 280 -0.04 -0.85 -11.77
N PRO A 281 0.43 0.34 -12.21
CA PRO A 281 1.49 1.06 -11.53
C PRO A 281 1.19 1.20 -10.04
N ALA A 282 2.11 0.72 -9.21
CA ALA A 282 2.02 0.88 -7.76
C ALA A 282 2.60 2.23 -7.33
N PHE A 283 2.20 2.74 -6.18
CA PHE A 283 2.92 3.84 -5.55
C PHE A 283 4.22 3.31 -4.93
N ALA A 284 5.15 2.91 -5.81
CA ALA A 284 6.41 2.32 -5.41
C ALA A 284 7.52 2.63 -6.44
N THR A 285 8.72 2.91 -5.96
CA THR A 285 9.88 3.21 -6.80
C THR A 285 11.05 2.31 -6.45
N TYR A 286 11.60 1.65 -7.45
CA TYR A 286 12.84 0.92 -7.40
C TYR A 286 13.99 1.85 -7.82
N TYR A 287 14.97 2.06 -6.95
CA TYR A 287 16.03 3.02 -7.19
C TYR A 287 17.38 2.58 -6.63
N TYR A 288 18.44 3.22 -7.08
CA TYR A 288 19.79 3.06 -6.57
C TYR A 288 20.25 4.35 -5.90
N PRO A 289 20.39 4.40 -4.54
CA PRO A 289 21.06 5.49 -3.84
C PRO A 289 22.56 5.44 -4.04
N PHE A 290 23.16 6.62 -4.15
CA PHE A 290 24.60 6.84 -4.15
C PHE A 290 25.02 7.39 -2.79
N ASP A 291 26.09 6.85 -2.16
CA ASP A 291 26.62 7.46 -0.94
C ASP A 291 27.37 8.75 -1.28
N THR A 292 26.70 9.88 -1.08
CA THR A 292 27.23 11.23 -1.45
C THR A 292 28.45 11.64 -0.62
N ARG A 293 28.81 10.90 0.43
CA ARG A 293 30.00 11.15 1.26
C ARG A 293 31.27 10.55 0.67
N THR A 294 31.16 9.67 -0.31
CA THR A 294 32.29 8.89 -0.85
C THR A 294 32.69 9.36 -2.24
N GLU A 295 34.03 9.49 -2.51
CA GLU A 295 34.51 9.72 -3.85
C GLU A 295 34.34 8.43 -4.70
N PRO A 296 33.87 8.53 -5.96
CA PRO A 296 33.58 9.74 -6.74
C PRO A 296 32.12 10.19 -6.63
N PHE A 297 31.26 9.58 -5.81
CA PHE A 297 29.82 9.83 -5.74
C PHE A 297 29.45 11.14 -5.02
N ASN A 298 30.43 11.82 -4.40
CA ASN A 298 30.29 13.20 -3.91
C ASN A 298 30.22 14.24 -5.04
N ASP A 299 30.65 13.88 -6.27
CA ASP A 299 30.51 14.72 -7.47
C ASP A 299 29.16 14.46 -8.15
N VAL A 300 28.34 15.50 -8.29
CA VAL A 300 27.01 15.41 -8.92
C VAL A 300 27.09 14.93 -10.38
N ARG A 301 28.13 15.32 -11.11
CA ARG A 301 28.33 14.92 -12.52
C ARG A 301 28.50 13.41 -12.65
N VAL A 302 29.19 12.78 -11.71
CA VAL A 302 29.35 11.31 -11.66
C VAL A 302 28.00 10.63 -11.42
N ARG A 303 27.23 11.11 -10.46
CA ARG A 303 25.90 10.54 -10.17
C ARG A 303 24.94 10.69 -11.34
N GLN A 304 24.92 11.89 -11.96
CA GLN A 304 24.12 12.14 -13.17
C GLN A 304 24.55 11.20 -14.32
N ALA A 305 25.85 11.07 -14.60
CA ALA A 305 26.35 10.20 -15.64
C ALA A 305 25.96 8.74 -15.41
N LEU A 306 26.13 8.23 -14.20
CA LEU A 306 25.75 6.85 -13.84
C LEU A 306 24.24 6.63 -13.96
N SER A 307 23.42 7.57 -13.50
CA SER A 307 21.95 7.47 -13.62
C SER A 307 21.51 7.55 -15.09
N MET A 308 22.07 8.46 -15.86
CA MET A 308 21.72 8.76 -17.26
C MET A 308 22.02 7.57 -18.19
N SER A 309 23.13 6.86 -17.96
CA SER A 309 23.58 5.75 -18.79
C SER A 309 22.79 4.44 -18.59
N VAL A 310 21.92 4.36 -17.57
CA VAL A 310 21.09 3.16 -17.37
C VAL A 310 19.96 3.12 -18.38
N ASP A 311 19.91 2.05 -19.18
CA ASP A 311 18.81 1.73 -20.08
C ASP A 311 17.63 1.14 -19.28
N ARG A 312 16.68 2.01 -18.96
CA ARG A 312 15.50 1.66 -18.16
C ARG A 312 14.48 0.84 -18.92
N ASP A 313 14.43 1.01 -20.25
CA ASP A 313 13.55 0.23 -21.12
C ASP A 313 14.03 -1.22 -21.18
N PHE A 314 15.36 -1.43 -21.31
CA PHE A 314 15.96 -2.76 -21.21
C PHE A 314 15.69 -3.40 -19.83
N LEU A 315 15.84 -2.65 -18.73
CA LEU A 315 15.51 -3.18 -17.41
C LEU A 315 14.03 -3.58 -17.31
N SER A 316 13.13 -2.75 -17.80
CA SER A 316 11.69 -3.05 -17.81
C SER A 316 11.37 -4.31 -18.60
N HIS A 317 11.81 -4.35 -19.86
CA HIS A 317 11.44 -5.40 -20.80
C HIS A 317 12.20 -6.71 -20.54
N ASP A 318 13.54 -6.67 -20.55
CA ASP A 318 14.36 -7.88 -20.55
C ASP A 318 14.64 -8.45 -19.15
N ILE A 319 14.62 -7.59 -18.11
CA ILE A 319 14.89 -8.02 -16.74
C ILE A 319 13.61 -8.27 -15.96
N PHE A 320 12.63 -7.37 -16.09
CA PHE A 320 11.39 -7.41 -15.32
C PHE A 320 10.16 -7.90 -16.10
N ASN A 321 10.31 -8.33 -17.36
CA ASN A 321 9.23 -8.88 -18.22
C ASN A 321 8.01 -7.95 -18.29
N ASP A 322 8.22 -6.65 -18.49
CA ASP A 322 7.17 -5.61 -18.51
C ASP A 322 6.29 -5.56 -17.26
N SER A 323 6.80 -6.08 -16.14
CA SER A 323 6.12 -6.02 -14.85
C SER A 323 6.43 -4.75 -14.06
N LYS A 324 7.37 -3.94 -14.53
CA LYS A 324 7.78 -2.66 -13.95
C LYS A 324 7.98 -1.67 -15.07
N MET A 325 7.60 -0.42 -14.86
CA MET A 325 7.69 0.62 -15.89
C MET A 325 8.93 1.47 -15.72
N PRO A 326 9.60 1.90 -16.84
CA PRO A 326 10.69 2.86 -16.75
C PRO A 326 10.26 4.13 -16.03
N ILE A 327 11.08 4.61 -15.08
CA ILE A 327 10.80 5.86 -14.34
C ILE A 327 12.02 6.78 -14.29
N TYR A 328 11.77 8.09 -14.38
CA TYR A 328 12.77 9.15 -14.37
C TYR A 328 12.52 10.19 -13.26
N SER A 329 11.68 9.83 -12.29
CA SER A 329 11.29 10.62 -11.12
C SER A 329 11.40 9.76 -9.85
N LEU A 330 11.54 10.37 -8.69
CA LEU A 330 11.49 9.63 -7.43
C LEU A 330 10.04 9.31 -7.05
N VAL A 331 9.16 10.31 -7.19
CA VAL A 331 7.73 10.14 -6.95
C VAL A 331 7.14 9.36 -8.12
N PRO A 332 6.41 8.26 -7.89
CA PRO A 332 5.74 7.52 -8.95
C PRO A 332 4.54 8.30 -9.51
N PRO A 333 4.10 8.02 -10.75
CA PRO A 333 2.93 8.65 -11.34
C PRO A 333 1.63 8.18 -10.64
N GLY A 334 0.58 8.98 -10.74
CA GLY A 334 -0.77 8.62 -10.32
C GLY A 334 -1.19 9.11 -8.94
N LEU A 335 -0.33 9.82 -8.20
CA LEU A 335 -0.72 10.48 -6.95
C LEU A 335 -1.64 11.67 -7.26
N GLU A 336 -2.91 11.61 -6.80
CA GLU A 336 -3.94 12.59 -7.16
C GLU A 336 -3.57 14.03 -6.79
N ASN A 337 -3.03 14.23 -5.59
CA ASN A 337 -2.69 15.55 -5.06
C ASN A 337 -1.37 16.10 -5.62
N TYR A 338 -0.67 15.33 -6.46
CA TYR A 338 0.63 15.71 -7.00
C TYR A 338 0.58 15.92 -8.51
N GLY A 339 -0.08 15.04 -9.25
CA GLY A 339 -0.13 15.05 -10.71
C GLY A 339 1.10 14.39 -11.35
N GLU A 340 1.54 14.91 -12.49
CA GLU A 340 2.72 14.37 -13.19
C GLU A 340 4.01 14.72 -12.41
N PRO A 341 4.85 13.72 -12.05
CA PRO A 341 6.05 13.96 -11.27
C PRO A 341 7.13 14.75 -12.04
N SER A 342 8.01 15.42 -11.30
CA SER A 342 9.18 16.11 -11.85
C SER A 342 10.19 15.07 -12.31
N LYS A 343 10.43 15.01 -13.62
CA LYS A 343 11.36 14.07 -14.23
C LYS A 343 12.76 14.67 -14.35
N ALA A 344 13.78 13.80 -14.35
CA ALA A 344 15.13 14.22 -14.67
C ALA A 344 15.20 14.84 -16.08
N ASP A 345 16.04 15.86 -16.27
CA ASP A 345 16.16 16.64 -17.53
C ASP A 345 16.47 15.75 -18.75
N PHE A 346 17.14 14.63 -18.55
CA PHE A 346 17.49 13.68 -19.58
C PHE A 346 16.36 12.67 -19.92
N ALA A 347 15.22 12.73 -19.27
CA ALA A 347 14.14 11.76 -19.47
C ALA A 347 13.60 11.69 -20.90
N SER A 348 13.62 12.83 -21.62
CA SER A 348 13.15 12.93 -23.01
C SER A 348 14.22 12.61 -24.06
N MET A 349 15.48 12.39 -23.64
CA MET A 349 16.58 12.06 -24.57
C MET A 349 16.51 10.59 -25.00
N SER A 350 17.01 10.28 -26.21
CA SER A 350 17.21 8.89 -26.59
C SER A 350 18.28 8.21 -25.72
N GLN A 351 18.29 6.88 -25.64
CA GLN A 351 19.31 6.17 -24.85
C GLN A 351 20.72 6.48 -25.34
N LEU A 352 20.93 6.58 -26.66
CA LEU A 352 22.22 6.93 -27.23
C LEU A 352 22.68 8.35 -26.83
N ASP A 353 21.78 9.35 -26.93
CA ASP A 353 22.11 10.72 -26.53
C ASP A 353 22.40 10.82 -25.03
N ARG A 354 21.69 10.01 -24.19
CA ARG A 354 21.97 9.90 -22.76
C ARG A 354 23.37 9.32 -22.50
N GLU A 355 23.74 8.24 -23.18
CA GLU A 355 25.07 7.62 -23.06
C GLU A 355 26.19 8.59 -23.48
N ASP A 356 26.04 9.29 -24.61
CA ASP A 356 27.00 10.27 -25.07
C ASP A 356 27.18 11.41 -24.05
N LYS A 357 26.08 11.96 -23.54
CA LYS A 357 26.10 13.00 -22.51
C LYS A 357 26.70 12.50 -21.20
N ALA A 358 26.41 11.28 -20.81
CA ALA A 358 26.97 10.66 -19.61
C ALA A 358 28.50 10.50 -19.71
N VAL A 359 29.02 10.14 -20.88
CA VAL A 359 30.48 10.07 -21.13
C VAL A 359 31.14 11.45 -21.02
N GLU A 360 30.50 12.50 -21.55
CA GLU A 360 30.99 13.89 -21.39
C GLU A 360 31.09 14.29 -19.91
N LEU A 361 30.01 14.09 -19.13
CA LEU A 361 29.96 14.44 -17.69
C LEU A 361 30.99 13.63 -16.89
N MET A 362 31.15 12.35 -17.17
CA MET A 362 32.13 11.50 -16.52
C MET A 362 33.57 11.97 -16.79
N LYS A 363 33.87 12.36 -18.03
CA LYS A 363 35.15 12.93 -18.43
C LYS A 363 35.41 14.28 -17.79
N GLU A 364 34.42 15.18 -17.73
CA GLU A 364 34.52 16.46 -17.04
C GLU A 364 34.79 16.29 -15.53
N ALA A 365 34.27 15.22 -14.93
CA ALA A 365 34.55 14.85 -13.55
C ALA A 365 35.94 14.19 -13.36
N GLY A 366 36.66 13.89 -14.45
CA GLY A 366 38.01 13.35 -14.44
C GLY A 366 38.08 11.81 -14.36
N TYR A 367 37.00 11.13 -14.70
CA TYR A 367 36.87 9.65 -14.70
C TYR A 367 36.57 9.10 -16.10
N GLY A 368 36.60 7.78 -16.25
CA GLY A 368 36.36 7.09 -17.52
C GLY A 368 37.58 6.98 -18.38
N GLU A 369 37.40 6.88 -19.71
CA GLU A 369 38.49 6.67 -20.67
C GLU A 369 39.51 7.81 -20.63
N GLY A 370 40.77 7.47 -20.33
CA GLY A 370 41.85 8.45 -20.18
C GLY A 370 41.88 9.23 -18.86
N GLY A 371 40.93 9.00 -17.99
CA GLY A 371 40.84 9.61 -16.64
C GLY A 371 41.23 8.65 -15.52
N LYS A 372 40.81 9.00 -14.29
CA LYS A 372 40.96 8.10 -13.13
C LYS A 372 40.13 6.83 -13.32
N PRO A 373 40.62 5.65 -12.85
CA PRO A 373 39.82 4.44 -12.84
C PRO A 373 38.53 4.61 -12.05
N LEU A 374 37.41 4.14 -12.61
CA LEU A 374 36.11 4.15 -11.95
C LEU A 374 35.84 2.76 -11.36
N ASN A 375 35.96 2.62 -10.03
CA ASN A 375 35.67 1.39 -9.30
C ASN A 375 34.34 1.57 -8.54
N ILE A 376 33.39 0.67 -8.78
CA ILE A 376 32.04 0.74 -8.22
C ILE A 376 31.67 -0.60 -7.59
N GLU A 377 31.18 -0.58 -6.35
CA GLU A 377 30.48 -1.71 -5.74
C GLU A 377 28.98 -1.44 -5.79
N ILE A 378 28.21 -2.35 -6.39
CA ILE A 378 26.75 -2.37 -6.29
C ILE A 378 26.37 -3.41 -5.26
N ARG A 379 25.78 -2.96 -4.15
CA ARG A 379 25.25 -3.87 -3.14
C ARG A 379 23.75 -4.03 -3.27
N TYR A 380 23.26 -5.26 -3.07
CA TYR A 380 21.85 -5.59 -3.18
C TYR A 380 21.46 -6.72 -2.23
N ASN A 381 20.18 -6.80 -1.84
CA ASN A 381 19.66 -7.91 -1.07
C ASN A 381 19.33 -9.11 -1.97
N THR A 382 19.48 -10.31 -1.41
CA THR A 382 19.27 -11.60 -2.11
C THR A 382 17.87 -11.67 -2.73
N ASN A 383 17.84 -11.62 -4.06
CA ASN A 383 16.66 -11.80 -4.89
C ASN A 383 17.15 -11.99 -6.35
N PRO A 384 16.63 -12.97 -7.10
CA PRO A 384 17.05 -13.22 -8.48
C PRO A 384 16.90 -12.01 -9.40
N ASN A 385 15.82 -11.25 -9.28
CA ASN A 385 15.59 -10.06 -10.11
C ASN A 385 16.52 -8.91 -9.74
N HIS A 386 16.86 -8.74 -8.45
CA HIS A 386 17.86 -7.74 -8.03
C HIS A 386 19.24 -8.08 -8.56
N GLN A 387 19.62 -9.37 -8.55
CA GLN A 387 20.87 -9.84 -9.12
C GLN A 387 20.94 -9.56 -10.62
N LYS A 388 19.89 -9.90 -11.38
CA LYS A 388 19.81 -9.64 -12.82
C LYS A 388 19.92 -8.14 -13.11
N ALA A 389 19.18 -7.31 -12.40
CA ALA A 389 19.22 -5.86 -12.57
C ALA A 389 20.61 -5.28 -12.24
N ALA A 390 21.23 -5.69 -11.12
CA ALA A 390 22.58 -5.25 -10.75
C ALA A 390 23.63 -5.68 -11.79
N THR A 391 23.51 -6.89 -12.34
CA THR A 391 24.40 -7.38 -13.41
C THR A 391 24.23 -6.55 -14.68
N ALA A 392 22.99 -6.29 -15.10
CA ALA A 392 22.71 -5.47 -16.28
C ALA A 392 23.25 -4.04 -16.14
N VAL A 393 23.03 -3.40 -15.00
CA VAL A 393 23.56 -2.05 -14.73
C VAL A 393 25.10 -2.05 -14.69
N ALA A 394 25.71 -3.06 -14.08
CA ALA A 394 27.16 -3.22 -14.07
C ALA A 394 27.75 -3.32 -15.50
N ASP A 395 27.10 -4.11 -16.37
CA ASP A 395 27.52 -4.25 -17.77
C ASP A 395 27.33 -2.94 -18.56
N MET A 396 26.24 -2.20 -18.33
CA MET A 396 26.03 -0.87 -18.91
C MET A 396 27.14 0.10 -18.51
N TRP A 397 27.48 0.20 -17.23
CA TRP A 397 28.55 1.09 -16.74
C TRP A 397 29.94 0.66 -17.21
N LYS A 398 30.19 -0.65 -17.30
CA LYS A 398 31.42 -1.17 -17.88
C LYS A 398 31.55 -0.81 -19.38
N LYS A 399 30.47 -0.98 -20.13
CA LYS A 399 30.44 -0.66 -21.57
C LYS A 399 30.59 0.84 -21.82
N THR A 400 29.89 1.69 -21.07
CA THR A 400 29.84 3.12 -21.32
C THR A 400 31.08 3.86 -20.79
N PHE A 401 31.59 3.46 -19.61
CA PHE A 401 32.66 4.20 -18.91
C PHE A 401 33.98 3.41 -18.76
N GLY A 402 34.02 2.13 -19.12
CA GLY A 402 35.14 1.25 -18.77
C GLY A 402 35.22 0.98 -17.23
N ALA A 403 34.12 1.13 -16.51
CA ALA A 403 34.10 0.97 -15.05
C ALA A 403 34.42 -0.47 -14.63
N ASN A 404 35.14 -0.60 -13.52
CA ASN A 404 35.31 -1.87 -12.81
C ASN A 404 34.21 -2.00 -11.77
N VAL A 405 33.20 -2.84 -12.03
CA VAL A 405 32.03 -2.98 -11.16
C VAL A 405 32.06 -4.34 -10.46
N THR A 406 31.94 -4.32 -9.14
CA THR A 406 31.78 -5.50 -8.29
C THR A 406 30.37 -5.57 -7.72
N LEU A 407 29.86 -6.78 -7.53
CA LEU A 407 28.54 -7.03 -6.99
C LEU A 407 28.64 -7.63 -5.59
N MET A 408 27.91 -7.03 -4.62
CA MET A 408 27.84 -7.52 -3.26
C MET A 408 26.41 -7.95 -2.92
N ASN A 409 26.20 -9.25 -2.74
CA ASN A 409 24.94 -9.84 -2.32
C ASN A 409 24.91 -10.00 -0.81
N LEU A 410 23.79 -9.63 -0.17
CA LEU A 410 23.57 -9.75 1.27
C LEU A 410 22.16 -10.29 1.55
N ASP A 411 21.96 -10.88 2.73
CA ASP A 411 20.62 -11.09 3.27
C ASP A 411 19.87 -9.77 3.39
N ILE A 412 18.53 -9.79 3.22
CA ILE A 412 17.71 -8.57 3.21
C ILE A 412 17.84 -7.77 4.50
N SER A 413 17.82 -8.44 5.66
CA SER A 413 17.92 -7.78 6.96
C SER A 413 19.30 -7.16 7.14
N ALA A 414 20.36 -7.89 6.79
CA ALA A 414 21.74 -7.38 6.86
C ALA A 414 21.97 -6.22 5.88
N HIS A 415 21.36 -6.26 4.69
CA HIS A 415 21.47 -5.19 3.71
C HIS A 415 20.87 -3.88 4.22
N TYR A 416 19.61 -3.91 4.68
CA TYR A 416 18.92 -2.70 5.14
C TYR A 416 19.43 -2.22 6.49
N ALA A 417 19.78 -3.11 7.43
CA ALA A 417 20.41 -2.71 8.70
C ALA A 417 21.70 -1.91 8.44
N TYR A 418 22.55 -2.39 7.52
CA TYR A 418 23.79 -1.68 7.15
C TYR A 418 23.52 -0.28 6.59
N LEU A 419 22.51 -0.12 5.73
CA LEU A 419 22.13 1.19 5.16
C LEU A 419 21.56 2.12 6.23
N GLN A 420 20.69 1.62 7.09
CA GLN A 420 20.05 2.40 8.17
C GLN A 420 21.03 2.81 9.28
N GLU A 421 22.04 2.00 9.54
CA GLU A 421 23.12 2.33 10.49
C GLU A 421 24.15 3.31 9.91
N GLY A 422 23.97 3.76 8.67
CA GLY A 422 24.83 4.74 8.00
C GLY A 422 26.15 4.15 7.49
N GLY A 423 26.17 2.86 7.17
CA GLY A 423 27.32 2.18 6.56
C GLY A 423 27.74 2.85 5.25
N LYS A 424 29.06 2.91 4.99
CA LYS A 424 29.58 3.49 3.74
C LYS A 424 29.45 2.50 2.58
N PHE A 425 29.00 2.98 1.46
CA PHE A 425 28.87 2.19 0.22
C PHE A 425 29.18 3.06 -1.02
N ASN A 426 29.17 2.48 -2.19
CA ASN A 426 29.20 3.22 -3.45
C ASN A 426 27.78 3.40 -3.97
N VAL A 427 27.17 2.29 -4.35
CA VAL A 427 25.81 2.19 -4.88
C VAL A 427 25.10 1.07 -4.17
N ALA A 428 23.86 1.30 -3.76
CA ALA A 428 23.03 0.26 -3.17
C ALA A 428 21.71 0.09 -3.94
N ARG A 429 21.14 -1.09 -3.89
CA ARG A 429 19.75 -1.30 -4.30
C ARG A 429 18.82 -0.88 -3.20
N ALA A 430 17.81 -0.09 -3.52
CA ALA A 430 16.72 0.21 -2.62
C ALA A 430 15.38 0.23 -3.36
N GLY A 431 14.31 0.30 -2.63
CA GLY A 431 12.96 0.51 -3.13
C GLY A 431 12.10 1.08 -2.02
N TRP A 432 11.07 1.80 -2.42
CA TRP A 432 10.10 2.35 -1.49
C TRP A 432 8.69 2.13 -2.03
N THR A 433 7.83 1.58 -1.20
CA THR A 433 6.39 1.52 -1.42
C THR A 433 5.75 2.51 -0.46
N ALA A 434 4.84 3.33 -0.97
CA ALA A 434 4.21 4.37 -0.16
C ALA A 434 3.37 3.77 0.98
N ASP A 435 3.57 4.29 2.18
CA ASP A 435 2.69 4.00 3.33
C ASP A 435 1.37 4.77 3.23
N TYR A 436 1.37 5.88 2.49
CA TYR A 436 0.23 6.75 2.19
C TYR A 436 0.43 7.48 0.86
N ALA A 437 -0.67 7.84 0.21
CA ALA A 437 -0.69 8.35 -1.16
C ALA A 437 -0.33 9.85 -1.25
N ASP A 438 0.88 10.22 -0.83
CA ASP A 438 1.39 11.59 -0.91
C ASP A 438 2.85 11.63 -1.39
N ALA A 439 3.21 12.63 -2.20
CA ALA A 439 4.57 12.79 -2.73
C ALA A 439 5.61 13.00 -1.62
N GLU A 440 5.18 13.56 -0.48
CA GLU A 440 6.03 13.74 0.70
C GLU A 440 6.61 12.40 1.17
N ASN A 441 5.85 11.29 1.08
CA ASN A 441 6.28 9.95 1.50
C ASN A 441 7.55 9.48 0.76
N PHE A 442 7.74 9.90 -0.48
CA PHE A 442 8.92 9.62 -1.29
C PHE A 442 10.03 10.66 -1.07
N LEU A 443 9.67 11.93 -1.05
CA LEU A 443 10.65 13.02 -0.94
C LEU A 443 11.32 13.03 0.43
N ASN A 444 10.58 12.69 1.49
CA ASN A 444 11.10 12.59 2.86
C ASN A 444 12.27 11.60 3.01
N LEU A 445 12.41 10.63 2.10
CA LEU A 445 13.56 9.71 2.08
C LEU A 445 14.90 10.43 1.89
N ASN A 446 14.92 11.65 1.39
CA ASN A 446 16.13 12.42 1.11
C ASN A 446 16.29 13.67 2.00
N VAL A 447 15.40 13.89 2.97
CA VAL A 447 15.53 14.98 3.94
C VAL A 447 16.75 14.73 4.83
N SER A 448 17.60 15.72 5.01
CA SER A 448 18.87 15.61 5.74
C SER A 448 18.70 15.12 7.19
N SER A 449 17.56 15.41 7.82
CA SER A 449 17.23 14.94 9.19
C SER A 449 16.72 13.49 9.24
N ASN A 450 16.31 12.92 8.10
CA ASN A 450 15.85 11.52 8.03
C ASN A 450 17.04 10.55 8.00
N LYS A 451 17.63 10.30 9.17
CA LYS A 451 18.84 9.46 9.27
C LYS A 451 18.59 7.99 8.98
N THR A 452 17.34 7.52 9.08
CA THR A 452 16.97 6.12 8.88
C THR A 452 16.86 5.75 7.40
N PHE A 453 16.29 6.62 6.56
CA PHE A 453 15.96 6.29 5.17
C PHE A 453 16.71 7.12 4.13
N ASN A 454 17.38 8.20 4.52
CA ASN A 454 18.29 8.94 3.64
C ASN A 454 19.62 8.15 3.49
N TYR A 455 19.55 6.99 2.84
CA TYR A 455 20.68 6.07 2.70
C TYR A 455 21.89 6.72 2.02
N GLY A 456 21.65 7.58 1.04
CA GLY A 456 22.68 8.32 0.31
C GLY A 456 23.34 9.44 1.09
N HIS A 457 22.85 9.75 2.29
CA HIS A 457 23.30 10.88 3.12
C HIS A 457 23.31 12.19 2.35
N TYR A 458 22.29 12.40 1.53
CA TYR A 458 22.11 13.64 0.79
C TYR A 458 21.84 14.80 1.75
N GLU A 459 22.53 15.90 1.55
CA GLU A 459 22.37 17.14 2.32
C GLU A 459 22.20 18.30 1.34
N ASN A 460 21.02 18.92 1.36
CA ASN A 460 20.73 20.11 0.57
C ASN A 460 19.78 21.02 1.36
N PRO A 461 20.28 22.16 1.88
CA PRO A 461 19.45 23.08 2.68
C PRO A 461 18.26 23.69 1.93
N GLU A 462 18.36 23.85 0.59
CA GLU A 462 17.25 24.33 -0.23
C GLU A 462 16.13 23.30 -0.31
N PHE A 463 16.49 22.03 -0.53
CA PHE A 463 15.55 20.91 -0.50
C PHE A 463 14.86 20.78 0.86
N ASP A 464 15.63 20.80 1.96
CA ASP A 464 15.09 20.71 3.32
C ASP A 464 14.13 21.88 3.63
N ALA A 465 14.45 23.09 3.15
CA ALA A 465 13.59 24.27 3.30
C ALA A 465 12.26 24.12 2.54
N LEU A 466 12.30 23.58 1.30
CA LEU A 466 11.09 23.29 0.53
C LEU A 466 10.24 22.21 1.20
N MET A 467 10.85 21.14 1.68
CA MET A 467 10.14 20.10 2.43
C MET A 467 9.45 20.67 3.67
N LYS A 468 10.17 21.47 4.46
CA LYS A 468 9.57 22.18 5.61
C LYS A 468 8.42 23.08 5.20
N LYS A 469 8.57 23.88 4.14
CA LYS A 469 7.52 24.76 3.64
C LYS A 469 6.29 23.98 3.18
N SER A 470 6.45 22.78 2.63
CA SER A 470 5.33 21.93 2.17
C SER A 470 4.42 21.47 3.32
N TYR A 471 4.92 21.38 4.55
CA TYR A 471 4.08 21.07 5.73
C TYR A 471 3.25 22.27 6.18
N GLU A 472 3.75 23.49 5.96
CA GLU A 472 3.09 24.75 6.36
C GLU A 472 2.07 25.21 5.33
N GLU A 473 2.19 24.75 4.05
CA GLU A 473 1.31 25.13 2.95
C GLU A 473 0.00 24.33 2.98
N ARG A 474 -1.12 25.01 2.95
CA ARG A 474 -2.46 24.44 3.11
C ARG A 474 -3.26 24.37 1.80
N ASP A 475 -2.94 25.26 0.86
CA ASP A 475 -3.51 25.14 -0.48
C ASP A 475 -2.89 23.94 -1.21
N PRO A 476 -3.68 22.92 -1.59
CA PRO A 476 -3.14 21.72 -2.21
C PRO A 476 -2.34 21.99 -3.48
N ALA A 477 -2.77 22.96 -4.30
CA ALA A 477 -2.09 23.28 -5.54
C ALA A 477 -0.76 24.01 -5.29
N ALA A 478 -0.73 24.93 -4.33
CA ALA A 478 0.51 25.60 -3.91
C ALA A 478 1.49 24.61 -3.27
N ARG A 479 0.98 23.68 -2.43
CA ARG A 479 1.78 22.61 -1.83
C ARG A 479 2.37 21.68 -2.89
N SER A 480 1.55 21.23 -3.85
CA SER A 480 2.00 20.40 -4.97
C SER A 480 3.17 21.07 -5.70
N LYS A 481 3.07 22.38 -5.98
CA LYS A 481 4.14 23.13 -6.62
C LYS A 481 5.44 23.13 -5.81
N ILE A 482 5.36 23.31 -4.49
CA ILE A 482 6.54 23.25 -3.60
C ILE A 482 7.19 21.87 -3.65
N LEU A 483 6.38 20.79 -3.62
CA LEU A 483 6.88 19.42 -3.71
C LEU A 483 7.52 19.14 -5.09
N HIS A 484 6.98 19.69 -6.17
CA HIS A 484 7.61 19.63 -7.49
C HIS A 484 8.96 20.33 -7.54
N GLU A 485 9.07 21.51 -6.92
CA GLU A 485 10.35 22.22 -6.79
C GLU A 485 11.36 21.38 -6.00
N ALA A 486 10.93 20.74 -4.92
CA ALA A 486 11.76 19.82 -4.14
C ALA A 486 12.20 18.60 -4.95
N GLU A 487 11.28 17.92 -5.67
CA GLU A 487 11.63 16.77 -6.51
C GLU A 487 12.61 17.16 -7.62
N ALA A 488 12.43 18.33 -8.24
CA ALA A 488 13.33 18.82 -9.28
C ALA A 488 14.78 18.95 -8.77
N LEU A 489 14.99 19.35 -7.50
CA LEU A 489 16.32 19.35 -6.88
C LEU A 489 16.91 17.94 -6.76
N ILE A 490 16.12 16.96 -6.32
CA ILE A 490 16.53 15.55 -6.25
C ILE A 490 16.90 15.03 -7.65
N MET A 491 16.06 15.32 -8.64
CA MET A 491 16.31 14.86 -10.02
C MET A 491 17.49 15.59 -10.68
N ARG A 492 17.79 16.83 -10.31
CA ARG A 492 18.99 17.55 -10.71
C ARG A 492 20.25 16.97 -10.04
N ASP A 493 20.21 16.78 -8.73
CA ASP A 493 21.40 16.42 -7.93
C ASP A 493 21.67 14.90 -7.91
N GLN A 494 20.69 14.10 -8.34
CA GLN A 494 20.77 12.64 -8.45
C GLN A 494 21.41 11.95 -7.23
N PRO A 495 20.97 12.21 -5.97
CA PRO A 495 21.43 11.42 -4.83
C PRO A 495 20.97 9.97 -4.94
N ILE A 496 19.97 9.74 -5.74
CA ILE A 496 19.42 8.45 -6.14
C ILE A 496 19.26 8.38 -7.65
N ALA A 497 19.33 7.18 -8.23
CA ALA A 497 18.91 6.90 -9.60
C ALA A 497 17.58 6.14 -9.57
N PRO A 498 16.43 6.76 -9.83
CA PRO A 498 15.19 6.02 -10.05
C PRO A 498 15.32 5.17 -11.31
N LEU A 499 14.94 3.90 -11.24
CA LEU A 499 15.10 2.96 -12.35
C LEU A 499 13.77 2.52 -12.94
N VAL A 500 12.91 1.93 -12.10
CA VAL A 500 11.60 1.44 -12.52
C VAL A 500 10.55 1.69 -11.44
N ASN A 501 9.31 1.90 -11.85
CA ASN A 501 8.13 1.92 -11.02
C ASN A 501 7.61 0.49 -10.87
N ASP A 502 7.36 0.06 -9.65
CA ASP A 502 6.74 -1.25 -9.38
C ASP A 502 5.27 -1.29 -9.82
N ALA A 503 4.72 -2.49 -9.93
CA ALA A 503 3.31 -2.67 -10.26
C ALA A 503 2.63 -3.66 -9.31
N ASN A 504 1.32 -3.48 -9.14
CA ASN A 504 0.42 -4.42 -8.50
C ASN A 504 -0.08 -5.44 -9.53
N PHE A 505 -0.15 -6.70 -9.13
CA PHE A 505 -0.52 -7.80 -10.03
C PHE A 505 -1.77 -8.50 -9.51
N TRP A 506 -2.85 -8.46 -10.31
CA TRP A 506 -4.09 -9.15 -10.00
C TRP A 506 -4.60 -9.94 -11.21
N LEU A 507 -5.12 -11.12 -10.93
CA LEU A 507 -6.07 -11.78 -11.82
C LEU A 507 -7.47 -11.51 -11.29
N VAL A 508 -8.36 -11.04 -12.16
CA VAL A 508 -9.73 -10.67 -11.82
C VAL A 508 -10.67 -11.35 -12.80
N ALA A 509 -11.54 -12.23 -12.32
CA ALA A 509 -12.48 -12.96 -13.17
C ALA A 509 -13.52 -12.03 -13.78
N ASP A 510 -13.94 -12.28 -15.01
CA ASP A 510 -14.93 -11.46 -15.76
C ASP A 510 -16.27 -11.29 -15.02
N LYS A 511 -16.60 -12.19 -14.11
CA LYS A 511 -17.81 -12.12 -13.28
C LYS A 511 -17.69 -11.13 -12.11
N VAL A 512 -16.48 -10.71 -11.74
CA VAL A 512 -16.26 -9.72 -10.67
C VAL A 512 -16.59 -8.33 -11.23
N GLN A 513 -17.48 -7.62 -10.55
CA GLN A 513 -17.86 -6.26 -10.87
C GLN A 513 -17.44 -5.31 -9.76
N GLY A 514 -17.23 -4.03 -10.08
CA GLY A 514 -16.82 -3.00 -9.11
C GLY A 514 -15.30 -2.94 -8.87
N TRP A 515 -14.51 -3.73 -9.60
CA TRP A 515 -13.06 -3.64 -9.57
C TRP A 515 -12.58 -2.31 -10.16
N GLY A 516 -11.66 -1.66 -9.48
CA GLY A 516 -10.96 -0.47 -9.95
C GLY A 516 -9.46 -0.62 -9.75
N ASP A 517 -8.68 -0.44 -10.81
CA ASP A 517 -7.22 -0.42 -10.72
C ASP A 517 -6.77 0.85 -10.01
N ASN A 518 -5.91 0.71 -9.00
CA ASN A 518 -5.36 1.85 -8.27
C ASN A 518 -3.95 1.58 -7.74
N GLY A 519 -3.17 2.64 -7.56
CA GLY A 519 -1.78 2.57 -7.13
C GLY A 519 -1.58 2.20 -5.66
N ASN A 520 -2.61 2.40 -4.83
CA ASN A 520 -2.61 2.05 -3.40
C ASN A 520 -2.78 0.55 -3.16
N ASN A 521 -3.14 -0.24 -4.20
CA ASN A 521 -3.50 -1.65 -4.06
C ASN A 521 -4.71 -1.91 -3.13
N GLU A 522 -5.65 -0.97 -3.08
CA GLU A 522 -6.81 -1.01 -2.19
C GLU A 522 -8.05 -1.54 -2.91
N HIS A 523 -8.43 -2.76 -2.58
CA HIS A 523 -9.54 -3.47 -3.23
C HIS A 523 -10.48 -4.06 -2.19
N LEU A 524 -11.23 -3.16 -1.51
CA LEU A 524 -12.17 -3.53 -0.45
C LEU A 524 -13.34 -4.33 -1.01
N SER A 525 -13.65 -5.47 -0.40
CA SER A 525 -14.70 -6.38 -0.87
C SER A 525 -16.10 -5.75 -0.86
N LYS A 526 -16.33 -4.71 -0.05
CA LYS A 526 -17.61 -3.99 0.03
C LYS A 526 -18.03 -3.31 -1.28
N TYR A 527 -17.07 -3.01 -2.18
CA TYR A 527 -17.35 -2.40 -3.49
C TYR A 527 -17.54 -3.43 -4.60
N LEU A 528 -17.26 -4.70 -4.32
CA LEU A 528 -17.31 -5.76 -5.32
C LEU A 528 -18.67 -6.47 -5.34
N SER A 529 -18.97 -7.09 -6.47
CA SER A 529 -20.10 -8.01 -6.63
C SER A 529 -19.77 -9.09 -7.65
N ILE A 530 -20.54 -10.17 -7.64
CA ILE A 530 -20.42 -11.26 -8.62
C ILE A 530 -21.62 -11.16 -9.57
N LYS A 531 -21.34 -11.09 -10.86
CA LYS A 531 -22.36 -11.17 -11.91
C LYS A 531 -22.75 -12.64 -12.09
N GLU A 532 -24.05 -12.93 -12.03
CA GLU A 532 -24.62 -14.24 -12.36
C GLU A 532 -24.44 -14.60 -13.85
#